data_1ee27ab7d1dd16511c004e1f17f05d31
#
_entry.id   1ee27ab7d1dd16511c004e1f17f05d31
#
_cell.length_a   1.000
_cell.length_b   1.000
_cell.length_c   1.000
_cell.angle_alpha   90.00
_cell.angle_beta   90.00
_cell.angle_gamma   90.00
#
_symmetry.space_group_name_H-M   'P 1'
#
loop_
_entity.id
_entity.type
_entity.pdbx_description
1 polymer ?
#
loop_
_entity_poly.entity_id
_entity_poly.type
_entity_poly.pdbx_seq_one_letter_code
_entity_poly.pdbx_strand_id
1 'polypeptide(L)'
;MRYEIRQLLEHGMSVDRETGLLYSEPGFAVNAVPVRLPAGSCIRSLDKTLKYRCFYYSPEIDNKLIYTYCYPPDANWTTYIPEKTEDIMRSGCRSVAEECFIRISVRDKDIDPHSTFNDVFYIEKGESHRSTPGWLTKEAESTCARAEAVRRDGDAVFLLLTDSHYSTGCIWDDTVLSLKTVASKLMPDGIVCLGDLTDGMLSFRHTKGITEDILNDLKQICSPLYICLGNHDLNYFKGNPERMTRQTGARLILGDEQLWYFRDIPERKLRMIFLDSFDPERNERYGFDEQEIIWLRKVLRKTPKGYKVLVFSHLTPLPENHVWSTDILNSSKAMHALEDFSKKKKNSVIGWIYGHNHADQVISYRDFPLISIGCCKLEAFNEHKPEDAVTYTRKKGTGTQELWDILLVHSDGSMDLIRFGAGKDRHIA
;
A
#
# COMPACT_ATOMS: atom_id res chain seq x y z
N MET A 1 15.79 9.38 -16.65
CA MET A 1 14.46 8.80 -16.39
C MET A 1 13.63 9.92 -15.78
N ARG A 2 12.45 10.23 -16.32
CA ARG A 2 11.53 11.20 -15.72
C ARG A 2 10.63 10.43 -14.76
N TYR A 3 10.48 10.90 -13.55
CA TYR A 3 9.46 10.38 -12.63
C TYR A 3 8.11 10.96 -13.04
N GLU A 4 7.13 10.12 -13.23
CA GLU A 4 5.75 10.56 -13.39
C GLU A 4 5.13 10.81 -12.03
N ILE A 5 4.82 12.06 -11.73
CA ILE A 5 4.14 12.48 -10.52
C ILE A 5 2.80 13.04 -10.97
N ARG A 6 1.75 12.25 -10.85
CA ARG A 6 0.39 12.62 -11.30
C ARG A 6 -0.38 13.44 -10.27
N GLN A 7 0.34 13.99 -9.31
CA GLN A 7 -0.24 14.87 -8.31
C GLN A 7 -0.77 16.14 -8.95
N LEU A 8 -2.00 16.50 -8.60
CA LEU A 8 -2.62 17.75 -9.03
C LEU A 8 -2.10 18.91 -8.19
N LEU A 9 -2.03 20.08 -8.80
CA LEU A 9 -1.73 21.31 -8.09
C LEU A 9 -3.02 21.84 -7.44
N GLU A 10 -2.97 22.15 -6.15
CA GLU A 10 -4.09 22.75 -5.42
C GLU A 10 -4.08 24.26 -5.61
N HIS A 11 -5.16 24.76 -6.19
CA HIS A 11 -5.36 26.18 -6.44
C HIS A 11 -5.89 26.91 -5.20
N GLY A 12 -5.56 28.20 -5.06
CA GLY A 12 -5.93 29.00 -3.91
C GLY A 12 -5.10 28.72 -2.66
N MET A 13 -3.98 28.03 -2.79
CA MET A 13 -3.11 27.63 -1.70
C MET A 13 -1.66 27.99 -1.98
N SER A 14 -0.90 28.27 -0.93
CA SER A 14 0.55 28.49 -0.96
C SER A 14 1.23 27.94 0.29
N VAL A 15 2.55 28.11 0.38
CA VAL A 15 3.35 27.66 1.52
C VAL A 15 3.87 28.86 2.27
N ASP A 16 3.63 28.90 3.57
CA ASP A 16 4.21 29.88 4.47
C ASP A 16 5.71 29.72 4.57
N ARG A 17 6.46 30.80 4.40
CA ARG A 17 7.92 30.77 4.30
C ARG A 17 8.63 30.48 5.60
N GLU A 18 8.01 30.78 6.72
CA GLU A 18 8.61 30.62 8.04
C GLU A 18 8.30 29.26 8.64
N THR A 19 7.07 28.80 8.46
CA THR A 19 6.58 27.57 9.07
C THR A 19 6.60 26.36 8.13
N GLY A 20 6.64 26.58 6.81
CA GLY A 20 6.51 25.51 5.81
C GLY A 20 5.07 24.97 5.67
N LEU A 21 4.11 25.58 6.36
CA LEU A 21 2.70 25.17 6.34
C LEU A 21 1.98 25.65 5.09
N LEU A 22 0.98 24.86 4.69
CA LEU A 22 0.01 25.31 3.68
C LEU A 22 -0.94 26.34 4.29
N TYR A 23 -1.24 27.35 3.52
CA TYR A 23 -2.26 28.34 3.87
C TYR A 23 -3.05 28.78 2.64
N SER A 24 -4.25 29.30 2.84
CA SER A 24 -5.08 29.80 1.75
C SER A 24 -4.50 31.11 1.21
N GLU A 25 -4.13 31.10 -0.08
CA GLU A 25 -3.61 32.27 -0.78
C GLU A 25 -4.19 32.29 -2.21
N PRO A 26 -5.26 33.06 -2.46
CA PRO A 26 -5.83 33.18 -3.79
C PRO A 26 -4.79 33.66 -4.82
N GLY A 27 -4.79 33.05 -5.99
CA GLY A 27 -3.86 33.39 -7.08
C GLY A 27 -2.57 32.56 -7.09
N PHE A 28 -2.47 31.54 -6.21
CA PHE A 28 -1.38 30.55 -6.23
C PHE A 28 -1.91 29.12 -6.27
N ALA A 29 -1.08 28.23 -6.78
CA ALA A 29 -1.27 26.79 -6.72
C ALA A 29 -0.01 26.12 -6.16
N VAL A 30 -0.20 24.97 -5.49
CA VAL A 30 0.88 24.24 -4.84
C VAL A 30 0.62 22.73 -4.92
N ASN A 31 1.68 21.93 -4.97
CA ASN A 31 1.54 20.51 -4.70
C ASN A 31 1.32 20.31 -3.18
N ALA A 32 0.10 20.00 -2.80
CA ALA A 32 -0.29 19.85 -1.39
C ALA A 32 0.48 18.74 -0.69
N VAL A 33 0.78 17.66 -1.41
CA VAL A 33 1.66 16.60 -0.92
C VAL A 33 3.08 16.89 -1.37
N PRO A 34 4.06 16.96 -0.46
CA PRO A 34 5.46 17.13 -0.84
C PRO A 34 5.94 15.99 -1.73
N VAL A 35 6.61 16.36 -2.80
CA VAL A 35 7.21 15.41 -3.74
C VAL A 35 8.60 15.06 -3.27
N ARG A 36 8.92 13.76 -3.25
CA ARG A 36 10.26 13.28 -2.94
C ARG A 36 11.24 13.66 -4.04
N LEU A 37 12.32 14.28 -3.64
CA LEU A 37 13.42 14.67 -4.53
C LEU A 37 14.67 13.87 -4.12
N PRO A 38 15.06 12.85 -4.90
CA PRO A 38 16.25 12.06 -4.60
C PRO A 38 17.52 12.87 -4.65
N ALA A 39 18.55 12.47 -3.92
CA ALA A 39 19.89 13.07 -4.00
C ALA A 39 20.38 13.14 -5.46
N GLY A 40 21.01 14.24 -5.81
CA GLY A 40 21.49 14.52 -7.16
C GLY A 40 20.39 14.94 -8.16
N SER A 41 19.12 15.03 -7.73
CA SER A 41 18.02 15.46 -8.58
C SER A 41 17.71 16.94 -8.44
N CYS A 42 17.03 17.52 -9.43
CA CYS A 42 16.45 18.85 -9.36
C CYS A 42 15.08 18.89 -10.03
N ILE A 43 14.30 19.89 -9.67
CA ILE A 43 13.02 20.18 -10.34
C ILE A 43 13.26 21.11 -11.51
N ARG A 44 12.57 20.84 -12.61
CA ARG A 44 12.51 21.69 -13.80
C ARG A 44 11.08 21.97 -14.17
N SER A 45 10.81 23.18 -14.68
CA SER A 45 9.55 23.50 -15.32
C SER A 45 9.60 23.12 -16.81
N LEU A 46 8.47 22.63 -17.34
CA LEU A 46 8.31 22.41 -18.77
C LEU A 46 8.31 23.74 -19.53
N ASP A 47 7.70 24.79 -18.97
CA ASP A 47 7.79 26.15 -19.45
C ASP A 47 8.95 26.87 -18.77
N LYS A 48 9.99 27.17 -19.56
CA LYS A 48 11.20 27.87 -19.08
C LYS A 48 10.96 29.30 -18.63
N THR A 49 9.80 29.88 -18.92
CA THR A 49 9.42 31.23 -18.50
C THR A 49 8.66 31.24 -17.19
N LEU A 50 8.19 30.08 -16.74
CA LEU A 50 7.39 29.93 -15.52
C LEU A 50 8.23 30.33 -14.30
N LYS A 51 7.63 31.15 -13.44
CA LYS A 51 8.21 31.54 -12.14
C LYS A 51 7.53 30.73 -11.04
N TYR A 52 8.36 30.08 -10.22
CA TYR A 52 7.87 29.28 -9.12
C TYR A 52 8.83 29.36 -7.92
N ARG A 53 8.33 28.97 -6.77
CA ARG A 53 9.07 28.95 -5.51
C ARG A 53 9.13 27.51 -5.00
N CYS A 54 10.34 27.09 -4.59
CA CYS A 54 10.56 25.77 -4.03
C CYS A 54 10.76 25.84 -2.52
N PHE A 55 10.13 24.92 -1.82
CA PHE A 55 10.25 24.73 -0.38
C PHE A 55 10.79 23.31 -0.14
N TYR A 56 11.94 23.23 0.51
CA TYR A 56 12.63 21.97 0.76
C TYR A 56 12.42 21.54 2.21
N TYR A 57 12.12 20.26 2.42
CA TYR A 57 11.83 19.67 3.72
C TYR A 57 12.79 18.53 4.00
N SER A 58 13.21 18.40 5.28
CA SER A 58 14.04 17.29 5.72
C SER A 58 13.35 15.94 5.48
N PRO A 59 14.10 14.89 5.12
CA PRO A 59 13.58 13.53 5.04
C PRO A 59 13.31 12.90 6.41
N GLU A 60 13.80 13.48 7.50
CA GLU A 60 13.57 13.01 8.86
C GLU A 60 12.18 13.42 9.34
N ILE A 61 11.19 12.72 8.87
CA ILE A 61 9.79 12.94 9.21
C ILE A 61 9.41 12.04 10.38
N ASP A 62 8.98 12.63 11.51
CA ASP A 62 8.38 11.87 12.60
C ASP A 62 7.06 11.26 12.11
N ASN A 63 6.95 9.93 12.17
CA ASN A 63 5.77 9.18 11.72
C ASN A 63 4.45 9.67 12.33
N LYS A 64 4.48 10.25 13.52
CA LYS A 64 3.28 10.85 14.16
C LYS A 64 2.71 12.03 13.40
N LEU A 65 3.52 12.73 12.64
CA LEU A 65 3.09 13.92 11.88
C LEU A 65 2.43 13.58 10.56
N ILE A 66 2.67 12.42 10.02
CA ILE A 66 2.04 11.97 8.79
C ILE A 66 0.51 11.90 8.96
N TYR A 67 0.01 11.49 10.12
CA TYR A 67 -1.43 11.42 10.41
C TYR A 67 -2.12 12.76 10.52
N THR A 68 -1.41 13.77 10.98
CA THR A 68 -1.95 15.12 11.13
C THR A 68 -1.81 15.95 9.88
N TYR A 69 -1.02 15.48 8.93
CA TYR A 69 -0.62 16.20 7.75
C TYR A 69 -1.69 16.40 6.71
N CYS A 70 -2.50 15.40 6.50
CA CYS A 70 -3.43 15.39 5.38
C CYS A 70 -4.77 16.01 5.73
N TYR A 71 -5.08 16.21 7.03
CA TYR A 71 -6.39 16.70 7.42
C TYR A 71 -6.51 16.98 8.93
N PRO A 72 -6.93 18.16 9.37
CA PRO A 72 -7.08 19.44 8.68
C PRO A 72 -5.76 20.20 8.53
N PRO A 73 -5.72 21.31 7.78
CA PRO A 73 -4.49 22.04 7.44
C PRO A 73 -3.73 22.67 8.62
N ASP A 74 -4.27 22.68 9.80
CA ASP A 74 -3.71 23.17 11.05
C ASP A 74 -2.97 22.12 11.87
N ALA A 75 -2.84 20.91 11.36
CA ALA A 75 -2.06 19.88 11.99
C ALA A 75 -0.56 20.19 11.92
N ASN A 76 0.04 20.17 13.06
CA ASN A 76 1.44 20.43 13.43
C ASN A 76 2.54 20.10 12.39
N TRP A 77 2.63 20.91 11.35
CA TRP A 77 3.78 20.94 10.46
C TRP A 77 5.03 21.56 11.09
N THR A 78 4.94 22.05 12.30
CA THR A 78 6.02 22.72 13.00
C THR A 78 7.31 21.91 13.12
N THR A 79 7.23 20.60 12.91
CA THR A 79 8.40 19.71 12.82
C THR A 79 9.00 19.66 11.41
N TYR A 80 8.35 20.26 10.42
CA TYR A 80 8.79 20.31 9.03
C TYR A 80 9.13 21.74 8.62
N ILE A 81 10.08 22.33 9.30
CA ILE A 81 10.63 23.61 8.89
C ILE A 81 11.40 23.35 7.60
N PRO A 82 11.10 24.08 6.52
CA PRO A 82 11.90 23.99 5.31
C PRO A 82 13.35 24.28 5.63
N GLU A 83 14.26 23.36 5.35
CA GLU A 83 15.69 23.61 5.48
C GLU A 83 16.11 24.77 4.61
N LYS A 84 15.38 24.95 3.52
CA LYS A 84 15.68 25.98 2.56
C LYS A 84 14.47 26.39 1.74
N THR A 85 14.30 27.69 1.59
CA THR A 85 13.33 28.31 0.69
C THR A 85 14.08 29.10 -0.38
N GLU A 86 13.76 28.85 -1.66
CA GLU A 86 14.34 29.57 -2.79
C GLU A 86 13.24 30.11 -3.70
N ASP A 87 13.37 31.37 -4.07
CA ASP A 87 12.61 31.98 -5.16
C ASP A 87 13.35 31.70 -6.46
N ILE A 88 12.79 30.84 -7.29
CA ILE A 88 13.36 30.51 -8.59
C ILE A 88 12.67 31.33 -9.66
N MET A 89 13.39 32.27 -10.18
CA MET A 89 12.88 33.24 -11.14
C MET A 89 12.92 32.73 -12.58
N ARG A 90 13.66 31.67 -12.86
CA ARG A 90 13.82 31.07 -14.20
C ARG A 90 14.16 29.58 -14.08
N SER A 91 13.75 28.82 -15.05
CA SER A 91 13.91 27.37 -15.22
C SER A 91 14.91 26.65 -14.30
N GLY A 92 14.42 26.00 -13.28
CA GLY A 92 15.12 24.95 -12.55
C GLY A 92 15.64 25.34 -11.17
N CYS A 93 15.48 24.44 -10.24
CA CYS A 93 16.21 24.46 -8.98
C CYS A 93 17.59 23.80 -9.17
N ARG A 94 18.50 24.05 -8.25
CA ARG A 94 19.75 23.32 -8.21
C ARG A 94 19.53 21.88 -7.79
N SER A 95 20.47 21.01 -8.15
CA SER A 95 20.48 19.64 -7.65
C SER A 95 20.66 19.63 -6.14
N VAL A 96 19.88 18.80 -5.46
CA VAL A 96 20.01 18.61 -4.01
C VAL A 96 21.13 17.63 -3.70
N ALA A 97 21.94 17.95 -2.68
CA ALA A 97 23.05 17.08 -2.26
C ALA A 97 22.54 15.79 -1.60
N GLU A 98 21.46 15.92 -0.83
CA GLU A 98 20.82 14.84 -0.08
C GLU A 98 19.37 14.70 -0.49
N GLU A 99 18.79 13.55 -0.20
CA GLU A 99 17.36 13.34 -0.41
C GLU A 99 16.54 14.30 0.43
N CYS A 100 15.51 14.90 -0.14
CA CYS A 100 14.59 15.79 0.55
C CYS A 100 13.18 15.67 -0.05
N PHE A 101 12.24 16.35 0.59
CA PHE A 101 10.91 16.56 0.02
C PHE A 101 10.75 18.00 -0.46
N ILE A 102 9.91 18.22 -1.45
CA ILE A 102 9.73 19.54 -2.04
C ILE A 102 8.26 19.87 -2.24
N ARG A 103 7.89 21.10 -1.91
CA ARG A 103 6.69 21.76 -2.42
C ARG A 103 7.07 22.86 -3.38
N ILE A 104 6.22 23.07 -4.37
CA ILE A 104 6.40 24.12 -5.36
C ILE A 104 5.14 24.97 -5.36
N SER A 105 5.29 26.27 -5.13
CA SER A 105 4.21 27.24 -5.28
C SER A 105 4.39 28.01 -6.58
N VAL A 106 3.32 28.13 -7.35
CA VAL A 106 3.27 28.81 -8.65
C VAL A 106 2.03 29.70 -8.74
N ARG A 107 2.02 30.74 -9.56
CA ARG A 107 0.83 31.56 -9.74
C ARG A 107 -0.23 30.82 -10.54
N ASP A 108 -1.47 30.80 -10.07
CA ASP A 108 -2.62 30.17 -10.73
C ASP A 108 -2.77 30.56 -12.20
N LYS A 109 -2.59 31.83 -12.48
CA LYS A 109 -2.74 32.39 -13.85
C LYS A 109 -1.71 31.88 -14.86
N ASP A 110 -0.62 31.29 -14.37
CA ASP A 110 0.50 30.83 -15.19
C ASP A 110 0.39 29.33 -15.51
N ILE A 111 -0.64 28.64 -15.00
CA ILE A 111 -0.88 27.20 -15.22
C ILE A 111 -2.36 26.91 -15.50
N ASP A 112 -2.64 25.80 -16.17
CA ASP A 112 -4.01 25.32 -16.35
C ASP A 112 -4.60 24.82 -15.03
N PRO A 113 -5.88 25.18 -14.69
CA PRO A 113 -6.53 24.75 -13.46
C PRO A 113 -6.62 23.24 -13.23
N HIS A 114 -6.44 22.44 -14.27
CA HIS A 114 -6.49 21.00 -14.21
C HIS A 114 -5.11 20.32 -14.31
N SER A 115 -4.04 21.13 -14.30
CA SER A 115 -2.68 20.62 -14.41
C SER A 115 -2.31 19.69 -13.26
N THR A 116 -1.73 18.57 -13.60
CA THR A 116 -0.97 17.75 -12.65
C THR A 116 0.43 18.33 -12.46
N PHE A 117 1.15 17.83 -11.44
CA PHE A 117 2.54 18.21 -11.25
C PHE A 117 3.38 17.99 -12.52
N ASN A 118 3.17 16.87 -13.20
CA ASN A 118 3.94 16.52 -14.39
C ASN A 118 3.55 17.29 -15.66
N ASP A 119 2.40 17.95 -15.67
CA ASP A 119 2.02 18.84 -16.76
C ASP A 119 2.78 20.18 -16.69
N VAL A 120 3.34 20.50 -15.52
CA VAL A 120 4.03 21.76 -15.27
C VAL A 120 5.52 21.55 -14.95
N PHE A 121 5.83 20.50 -14.18
CA PHE A 121 7.18 20.23 -13.67
C PHE A 121 7.63 18.81 -13.97
N TYR A 122 8.92 18.59 -13.92
CA TYR A 122 9.52 17.25 -13.94
C TYR A 122 10.77 17.20 -13.04
N ILE A 123 11.05 16.02 -12.53
CA ILE A 123 12.29 15.77 -11.81
C ILE A 123 13.35 15.37 -12.83
N GLU A 124 14.38 16.17 -12.94
CA GLU A 124 15.57 15.85 -13.70
C GLU A 124 16.57 15.13 -12.77
N LYS A 125 16.82 13.87 -13.03
CA LYS A 125 17.90 13.16 -12.37
C LYS A 125 19.24 13.65 -12.91
N GLY A 126 20.08 14.18 -12.02
CA GLY A 126 21.50 14.06 -12.23
C GLY A 126 21.86 12.56 -12.24
N GLU A 127 22.95 12.18 -12.87
CA GLU A 127 23.36 10.78 -13.06
C GLU A 127 23.69 9.99 -11.78
N SER A 128 23.24 10.44 -10.61
CA SER A 128 23.31 9.62 -9.42
C SER A 128 22.26 8.50 -9.57
N HIS A 129 22.69 7.37 -10.12
CA HIS A 129 22.02 6.11 -9.82
C HIS A 129 21.96 6.04 -8.28
N ARG A 130 20.77 6.14 -7.68
CA ARG A 130 20.60 5.72 -6.30
C ARG A 130 21.02 4.25 -6.29
N SER A 131 22.26 4.01 -5.86
CA SER A 131 22.70 2.64 -5.67
C SER A 131 21.73 2.00 -4.70
N THR A 132 21.27 0.81 -5.01
CA THR A 132 20.43 0.05 -4.09
C THR A 132 21.10 0.07 -2.72
N PRO A 133 20.44 0.52 -1.65
CA PRO A 133 21.07 0.58 -0.34
C PRO A 133 21.67 -0.76 0.03
N GLY A 134 22.89 -0.77 0.58
CA GLY A 134 23.58 -2.02 0.90
C GLY A 134 22.81 -2.92 1.88
N TRP A 135 22.00 -2.35 2.77
CA TRP A 135 21.13 -3.11 3.65
C TRP A 135 20.01 -3.82 2.87
N LEU A 136 19.43 -3.16 1.86
CA LEU A 136 18.37 -3.73 1.04
C LEU A 136 18.90 -4.88 0.17
N THR A 137 20.09 -4.71 -0.42
CA THR A 137 20.74 -5.79 -1.18
C THR A 137 20.98 -7.02 -0.31
N LYS A 138 21.53 -6.83 0.88
CA LYS A 138 21.79 -7.94 1.83
C LYS A 138 20.50 -8.63 2.25
N GLU A 139 19.45 -7.85 2.56
CA GLU A 139 18.16 -8.41 2.94
C GLU A 139 17.53 -9.18 1.77
N ALA A 140 17.59 -8.65 0.55
CA ALA A 140 17.06 -9.33 -0.62
C ALA A 140 17.80 -10.64 -0.91
N GLU A 141 19.13 -10.66 -0.77
CA GLU A 141 19.92 -11.89 -0.92
C GLU A 141 19.55 -12.94 0.12
N SER A 142 19.48 -12.52 1.39
CA SER A 142 19.10 -13.40 2.51
C SER A 142 17.68 -13.96 2.32
N THR A 143 16.71 -13.10 2.00
CA THR A 143 15.31 -13.51 1.82
C THR A 143 15.14 -14.44 0.63
N CYS A 144 15.77 -14.14 -0.51
CA CYS A 144 15.74 -15.04 -1.66
C CYS A 144 16.36 -16.40 -1.35
N ALA A 145 17.50 -16.43 -0.64
CA ALA A 145 18.14 -17.69 -0.26
C ALA A 145 17.24 -18.53 0.66
N ARG A 146 16.54 -17.92 1.62
CA ARG A 146 15.58 -18.62 2.48
C ARG A 146 14.38 -19.15 1.69
N ALA A 147 13.85 -18.35 0.76
CA ALA A 147 12.74 -18.77 -0.10
C ALA A 147 13.14 -19.95 -1.00
N GLU A 148 14.29 -19.89 -1.64
CA GLU A 148 14.80 -20.99 -2.49
C GLU A 148 15.09 -22.28 -1.68
N ALA A 149 15.50 -22.16 -0.41
CA ALA A 149 15.77 -23.31 0.44
C ALA A 149 14.51 -24.15 0.76
N VAL A 150 13.32 -23.56 0.75
CA VAL A 150 12.05 -24.22 1.02
C VAL A 150 11.19 -24.43 -0.23
N ARG A 151 11.53 -23.78 -1.33
CA ARG A 151 10.81 -23.87 -2.62
C ARG A 151 10.90 -25.30 -3.19
N ARG A 152 9.77 -25.79 -3.65
CA ARG A 152 9.63 -27.11 -4.28
C ARG A 152 9.18 -26.96 -5.74
N ASP A 153 9.48 -27.95 -6.55
CA ASP A 153 8.97 -28.00 -7.92
C ASP A 153 7.44 -27.97 -7.93
N GLY A 154 6.89 -27.03 -8.70
CA GLY A 154 5.46 -26.89 -8.82
C GLY A 154 4.80 -25.96 -7.79
N ASP A 155 5.56 -25.30 -6.92
CA ASP A 155 5.01 -24.30 -6.01
C ASP A 155 4.47 -23.07 -6.75
N ALA A 156 3.40 -22.48 -6.21
CA ALA A 156 2.99 -21.14 -6.58
C ALA A 156 3.71 -20.12 -5.68
N VAL A 157 4.28 -19.08 -6.27
CA VAL A 157 5.09 -18.07 -5.57
C VAL A 157 4.51 -16.69 -5.79
N PHE A 158 4.19 -15.98 -4.72
CA PHE A 158 3.65 -14.62 -4.77
C PHE A 158 4.44 -13.67 -3.89
N LEU A 159 4.55 -12.42 -4.32
CA LEU A 159 4.90 -11.32 -3.40
C LEU A 159 3.62 -10.88 -2.71
N LEU A 160 3.61 -10.88 -1.38
CA LEU A 160 2.43 -10.64 -0.55
C LEU A 160 2.66 -9.43 0.34
N LEU A 161 1.82 -8.41 0.17
CA LEU A 161 1.91 -7.15 0.91
C LEU A 161 0.54 -6.61 1.30
N THR A 162 0.52 -5.71 2.28
CA THR A 162 -0.69 -5.04 2.77
C THR A 162 -0.34 -3.73 3.46
N ASP A 163 -1.34 -2.85 3.58
CA ASP A 163 -1.27 -1.68 4.46
C ASP A 163 -0.03 -0.82 4.20
N SER A 164 0.18 -0.44 2.94
CA SER A 164 1.28 0.45 2.55
C SER A 164 1.04 1.89 3.01
N HIS A 165 -0.23 2.30 3.11
CA HIS A 165 -0.64 3.63 3.57
C HIS A 165 0.26 4.73 3.01
N TYR A 166 0.34 4.79 1.69
CA TYR A 166 1.20 5.77 1.03
C TYR A 166 0.86 7.18 1.48
N SER A 167 1.85 7.85 2.00
CA SER A 167 1.79 9.24 2.42
C SER A 167 3.19 9.86 2.34
N THR A 168 3.25 11.16 2.62
CA THR A 168 4.54 11.87 2.68
C THR A 168 5.48 11.22 3.68
N GLY A 169 6.72 10.96 3.28
CA GLY A 169 7.73 10.33 4.14
C GLY A 169 7.56 8.82 4.34
N CYS A 170 6.63 8.19 3.62
CA CYS A 170 6.54 6.74 3.60
C CYS A 170 7.79 6.10 2.99
N ILE A 171 7.92 4.80 3.16
CA ILE A 171 9.06 4.02 2.64
C ILE A 171 8.77 3.37 1.27
N TRP A 172 7.69 3.78 0.57
CA TRP A 172 7.19 3.11 -0.62
C TRP A 172 8.24 2.90 -1.71
N ASP A 173 9.12 3.87 -1.95
CA ASP A 173 10.16 3.71 -2.98
C ASP A 173 11.17 2.62 -2.63
N ASP A 174 11.49 2.45 -1.34
CA ASP A 174 12.35 1.35 -0.88
C ASP A 174 11.60 0.03 -0.96
N THR A 175 10.31 0.02 -0.62
CA THR A 175 9.43 -1.15 -0.80
C THR A 175 9.38 -1.57 -2.26
N VAL A 176 9.14 -0.65 -3.20
CA VAL A 176 9.17 -0.93 -4.65
C VAL A 176 10.52 -1.50 -5.08
N LEU A 177 11.62 -0.90 -4.61
CA LEU A 177 12.97 -1.36 -4.94
C LEU A 177 13.23 -2.77 -4.39
N SER A 178 12.78 -3.06 -3.17
CA SER A 178 12.91 -4.38 -2.55
C SER A 178 12.11 -5.44 -3.31
N LEU A 179 10.85 -5.14 -3.64
CA LEU A 179 9.99 -6.01 -4.44
C LEU A 179 10.59 -6.29 -5.83
N LYS A 180 11.08 -5.24 -6.54
CA LYS A 180 11.76 -5.39 -7.85
C LYS A 180 12.99 -6.30 -7.74
N THR A 181 13.80 -6.11 -6.71
CA THR A 181 15.03 -6.87 -6.50
C THR A 181 14.72 -8.35 -6.27
N VAL A 182 13.72 -8.65 -5.44
CA VAL A 182 13.30 -10.03 -5.17
C VAL A 182 12.60 -10.63 -6.39
N ALA A 183 11.68 -9.90 -7.05
CA ALA A 183 10.99 -10.39 -8.23
C ALA A 183 11.94 -10.79 -9.36
N SER A 184 13.01 -10.03 -9.57
CA SER A 184 14.01 -10.33 -10.60
C SER A 184 14.78 -11.63 -10.34
N LYS A 185 14.87 -12.08 -9.09
CA LYS A 185 15.56 -13.31 -8.68
C LYS A 185 14.63 -14.51 -8.64
N LEU A 186 13.45 -14.36 -8.04
CA LEU A 186 12.53 -15.46 -7.78
C LEU A 186 11.52 -15.73 -8.88
N MET A 187 11.29 -14.77 -9.78
CA MET A 187 10.30 -14.86 -10.85
C MET A 187 8.92 -15.30 -10.33
N PRO A 188 8.26 -14.51 -9.44
CA PRO A 188 7.00 -14.90 -8.83
C PRO A 188 5.86 -14.99 -9.85
N ASP A 189 4.84 -15.79 -9.54
CA ASP A 189 3.62 -15.97 -10.34
C ASP A 189 2.68 -14.75 -10.27
N GLY A 190 2.94 -13.80 -9.38
CA GLY A 190 2.18 -12.56 -9.25
C GLY A 190 2.42 -11.82 -7.93
N ILE A 191 1.70 -10.72 -7.78
CA ILE A 191 1.65 -9.95 -6.54
C ILE A 191 0.26 -10.06 -5.94
N VAL A 192 0.17 -10.28 -4.62
CA VAL A 192 -1.07 -10.19 -3.84
C VAL A 192 -0.95 -8.98 -2.91
N CYS A 193 -1.85 -8.03 -3.03
CA CYS A 193 -1.95 -6.86 -2.16
C CYS A 193 -3.31 -6.87 -1.44
N LEU A 194 -3.29 -6.79 -0.12
CA LEU A 194 -4.51 -6.92 0.68
C LEU A 194 -5.17 -5.57 1.01
N GLY A 195 -4.80 -4.51 0.30
CA GLY A 195 -5.46 -3.21 0.43
C GLY A 195 -4.73 -2.21 1.33
N ASP A 196 -5.43 -1.12 1.58
CA ASP A 196 -4.92 0.07 2.27
C ASP A 196 -3.64 0.61 1.61
N LEU A 197 -3.77 0.89 0.29
CA LEU A 197 -2.69 1.45 -0.52
C LEU A 197 -2.33 2.87 -0.07
N THR A 198 -3.33 3.69 0.31
CA THR A 198 -3.20 5.07 0.77
C THR A 198 -3.71 5.24 2.18
N ASP A 199 -3.44 6.38 2.81
CA ASP A 199 -3.96 6.70 4.15
C ASP A 199 -5.46 7.07 4.18
N GLY A 200 -6.09 7.27 3.04
CA GLY A 200 -7.50 7.69 2.95
C GLY A 200 -7.78 9.09 3.48
N MET A 201 -6.76 9.92 3.67
CA MET A 201 -6.86 11.25 4.29
C MET A 201 -6.87 12.40 3.30
N LEU A 202 -6.39 12.17 2.09
CA LEU A 202 -6.26 13.20 1.05
C LEU A 202 -7.60 13.49 0.38
N SER A 203 -7.65 14.57 -0.40
CA SER A 203 -8.77 14.76 -1.33
C SER A 203 -8.84 13.60 -2.32
N PHE A 204 -10.04 13.29 -2.81
CA PHE A 204 -10.25 12.22 -3.79
C PHE A 204 -9.31 12.34 -5.00
N ARG A 205 -9.11 13.57 -5.45
CA ARG A 205 -8.25 13.90 -6.59
C ARG A 205 -6.80 13.45 -6.35
N HIS A 206 -6.23 13.73 -5.17
CA HIS A 206 -4.86 13.32 -4.82
C HIS A 206 -4.77 11.82 -4.58
N THR A 207 -5.72 11.26 -3.83
CA THR A 207 -5.78 9.81 -3.60
C THR A 207 -5.81 9.05 -4.90
N LYS A 208 -6.62 9.49 -5.89
CA LYS A 208 -6.69 8.86 -7.21
C LYS A 208 -5.32 8.83 -7.88
N GLY A 209 -4.62 9.98 -7.96
CA GLY A 209 -3.31 10.05 -8.62
C GLY A 209 -2.28 9.14 -7.96
N ILE A 210 -2.22 9.18 -6.62
CA ILE A 210 -1.29 8.33 -5.84
C ILE A 210 -1.64 6.85 -6.03
N THR A 211 -2.90 6.49 -5.99
CA THR A 211 -3.34 5.10 -6.22
C THR A 211 -2.92 4.61 -7.61
N GLU A 212 -3.12 5.43 -8.64
CA GLU A 212 -2.68 5.10 -10.01
C GLU A 212 -1.17 4.88 -10.09
N ASP A 213 -0.37 5.70 -9.39
CA ASP A 213 1.10 5.57 -9.35
C ASP A 213 1.51 4.27 -8.64
N ILE A 214 0.92 3.94 -7.49
CA ILE A 214 1.17 2.69 -6.76
C ILE A 214 0.84 1.47 -7.63
N LEU A 215 -0.32 1.48 -8.28
CA LEU A 215 -0.74 0.38 -9.17
C LEU A 215 0.19 0.20 -10.36
N ASN A 216 0.70 1.31 -10.93
CA ASN A 216 1.67 1.27 -12.00
C ASN A 216 3.02 0.69 -11.52
N ASP A 217 3.48 1.10 -10.34
CA ASP A 217 4.69 0.54 -9.74
C ASP A 217 4.58 -0.97 -9.57
N LEU A 218 3.48 -1.45 -8.95
CA LEU A 218 3.26 -2.88 -8.72
C LEU A 218 3.18 -3.67 -10.05
N LYS A 219 2.45 -3.17 -11.04
CA LYS A 219 2.35 -3.81 -12.37
C LYS A 219 3.68 -3.90 -13.09
N GLN A 220 4.58 -2.92 -12.89
CA GLN A 220 5.93 -2.95 -13.47
C GLN A 220 6.86 -3.94 -12.77
N ILE A 221 6.57 -4.31 -11.53
CA ILE A 221 7.36 -5.30 -10.78
C ILE A 221 7.03 -6.70 -11.24
N CYS A 222 5.76 -7.06 -11.20
CA CYS A 222 5.27 -8.37 -11.57
C CYS A 222 3.77 -8.33 -11.92
N SER A 223 3.38 -9.13 -12.88
CA SER A 223 1.97 -9.35 -13.25
C SER A 223 1.69 -10.85 -13.31
N PRO A 224 0.49 -11.29 -12.94
CA PRO A 224 -0.69 -10.49 -12.57
C PRO A 224 -0.63 -9.89 -11.16
N LEU A 225 -1.42 -8.81 -10.97
CA LEU A 225 -1.63 -8.16 -9.70
C LEU A 225 -3.02 -8.50 -9.17
N TYR A 226 -3.10 -9.02 -7.96
CA TYR A 226 -4.33 -9.40 -7.26
C TYR A 226 -4.51 -8.49 -6.05
N ILE A 227 -5.67 -7.85 -5.89
CA ILE A 227 -5.88 -6.86 -4.83
C ILE A 227 -7.21 -7.10 -4.11
N CYS A 228 -7.21 -7.04 -2.78
CA CYS A 228 -8.39 -6.76 -1.98
C CYS A 228 -8.49 -5.25 -1.76
N LEU A 229 -9.69 -4.70 -1.66
CA LEU A 229 -9.89 -3.32 -1.23
C LEU A 229 -9.79 -3.24 0.28
N GLY A 230 -9.01 -2.25 0.78
CA GLY A 230 -9.00 -1.86 2.17
C GLY A 230 -9.97 -0.69 2.44
N ASN A 231 -10.16 -0.35 3.70
CA ASN A 231 -11.06 0.74 4.08
C ASN A 231 -10.49 2.10 3.67
N HIS A 232 -9.20 2.30 3.76
CA HIS A 232 -8.54 3.56 3.34
C HIS A 232 -8.53 3.72 1.81
N ASP A 233 -8.63 2.65 1.05
CA ASP A 233 -8.71 2.67 -0.41
C ASP A 233 -9.99 3.34 -0.93
N LEU A 234 -11.01 3.43 -0.09
CA LEU A 234 -12.22 4.18 -0.35
C LEU A 234 -12.14 5.64 0.11
N ASN A 235 -10.95 6.13 0.31
CA ASN A 235 -10.66 7.45 0.87
C ASN A 235 -11.36 7.65 2.23
N TYR A 236 -11.51 6.55 2.98
CA TYR A 236 -12.18 6.53 4.25
C TYR A 236 -11.18 6.74 5.39
N PHE A 237 -11.28 7.92 6.01
CA PHE A 237 -10.66 8.23 7.27
C PHE A 237 -11.59 9.12 8.09
N LYS A 238 -11.47 9.09 9.41
CA LYS A 238 -12.34 9.89 10.30
C LYS A 238 -12.20 11.37 9.97
N GLY A 239 -13.31 11.98 9.53
CA GLY A 239 -13.34 13.41 9.19
C GLY A 239 -13.08 13.72 7.70
N ASN A 240 -12.62 12.78 6.88
CA ASN A 240 -12.49 13.04 5.45
C ASN A 240 -13.88 13.12 4.77
N PRO A 241 -14.24 14.27 4.17
CA PRO A 241 -15.53 14.43 3.49
C PRO A 241 -15.56 13.81 2.09
N GLU A 242 -14.40 13.54 1.48
CA GLU A 242 -14.27 13.09 0.09
C GLU A 242 -14.14 11.56 -0.02
N ARG A 243 -15.08 10.84 0.60
CA ARG A 243 -15.13 9.39 0.54
C ARG A 243 -15.57 8.90 -0.83
N MET A 244 -15.07 7.75 -1.24
CA MET A 244 -15.51 7.04 -2.42
C MET A 244 -16.59 6.02 -2.08
N THR A 245 -17.50 5.79 -3.05
CA THR A 245 -18.33 4.60 -3.02
C THR A 245 -17.48 3.37 -3.31
N ARG A 246 -17.93 2.19 -2.91
CA ARG A 246 -17.25 0.91 -3.21
C ARG A 246 -17.01 0.73 -4.70
N GLN A 247 -17.99 1.06 -5.53
CA GLN A 247 -17.89 0.95 -6.99
C GLN A 247 -16.85 1.90 -7.57
N THR A 248 -16.74 3.11 -7.01
CA THR A 248 -15.69 4.05 -7.44
C THR A 248 -14.30 3.53 -7.09
N GLY A 249 -14.11 3.03 -5.87
CA GLY A 249 -12.86 2.40 -5.46
C GLY A 249 -12.51 1.17 -6.29
N ALA A 250 -13.50 0.30 -6.55
CA ALA A 250 -13.31 -0.88 -7.38
C ALA A 250 -12.88 -0.54 -8.81
N ARG A 251 -13.56 0.41 -9.46
CA ARG A 251 -13.14 0.88 -10.79
C ARG A 251 -11.72 1.44 -10.80
N LEU A 252 -11.37 2.21 -9.78
CA LEU A 252 -10.03 2.81 -9.67
C LEU A 252 -8.94 1.75 -9.48
N ILE A 253 -9.16 0.79 -8.60
CA ILE A 253 -8.12 -0.14 -8.13
C ILE A 253 -8.16 -1.46 -8.90
N LEU A 254 -9.34 -2.03 -9.09
CA LEU A 254 -9.52 -3.32 -9.75
C LEU A 254 -9.75 -3.19 -11.26
N GLY A 255 -10.09 -1.98 -11.74
CA GLY A 255 -10.47 -1.74 -13.13
C GLY A 255 -11.85 -2.32 -13.51
N ASP A 256 -12.63 -2.73 -12.54
CA ASP A 256 -13.95 -3.35 -12.67
C ASP A 256 -14.85 -2.87 -11.51
N GLU A 257 -16.16 -3.05 -11.62
CA GLU A 257 -17.10 -2.81 -10.52
C GLU A 257 -17.27 -4.03 -9.59
N GLN A 258 -16.72 -5.16 -9.98
CA GLN A 258 -16.77 -6.39 -9.20
C GLN A 258 -15.80 -6.32 -8.01
N LEU A 259 -16.34 -6.27 -6.80
CA LEU A 259 -15.60 -6.09 -5.56
C LEU A 259 -14.94 -7.38 -5.07
N TRP A 260 -15.59 -8.51 -5.29
CA TRP A 260 -15.08 -9.83 -4.91
C TRP A 260 -14.96 -10.73 -6.13
N TYR A 261 -13.90 -11.51 -6.19
CA TYR A 261 -13.59 -12.34 -7.34
C TYR A 261 -12.76 -13.57 -6.93
N PHE A 262 -12.56 -14.48 -7.88
CA PHE A 262 -11.59 -15.56 -7.71
C PHE A 262 -10.69 -15.66 -8.94
N ARG A 263 -9.55 -16.29 -8.73
CA ARG A 263 -8.63 -16.69 -9.82
C ARG A 263 -8.20 -18.12 -9.59
N ASP A 264 -8.23 -18.90 -10.66
CA ASP A 264 -7.66 -20.23 -10.70
C ASP A 264 -6.26 -20.20 -11.30
N ILE A 265 -5.36 -20.94 -10.69
CA ILE A 265 -4.04 -21.27 -11.23
C ILE A 265 -4.04 -22.76 -11.52
N PRO A 266 -4.50 -23.18 -12.73
CA PRO A 266 -4.77 -24.58 -13.04
C PRO A 266 -3.53 -25.48 -12.90
N GLU A 267 -2.35 -24.97 -13.26
CA GLU A 267 -1.08 -25.68 -13.22
C GLU A 267 -0.70 -26.04 -11.77
N ARG A 268 -1.16 -25.25 -10.79
CA ARG A 268 -0.95 -25.42 -9.36
C ARG A 268 -2.15 -26.04 -8.64
N LYS A 269 -3.26 -26.24 -9.35
CA LYS A 269 -4.57 -26.63 -8.78
C LYS A 269 -4.94 -25.76 -7.58
N LEU A 270 -4.72 -24.46 -7.71
CA LEU A 270 -4.95 -23.45 -6.68
C LEU A 270 -6.09 -22.53 -7.11
N ARG A 271 -7.07 -22.33 -6.23
CA ARG A 271 -8.09 -21.30 -6.33
C ARG A 271 -7.85 -20.25 -5.28
N MET A 272 -7.61 -19.04 -5.71
CA MET A 272 -7.48 -17.85 -4.87
C MET A 272 -8.81 -17.11 -4.88
N ILE A 273 -9.37 -16.83 -3.71
CA ILE A 273 -10.66 -16.13 -3.55
C ILE A 273 -10.37 -14.80 -2.83
N PHE A 274 -10.80 -13.70 -3.43
CA PHE A 274 -10.63 -12.36 -2.90
C PHE A 274 -11.98 -11.81 -2.50
N LEU A 275 -12.12 -11.45 -1.22
CA LEU A 275 -13.36 -10.95 -0.63
C LEU A 275 -13.24 -9.47 -0.31
N ASP A 276 -14.36 -8.76 -0.44
CA ASP A 276 -14.50 -7.39 0.00
C ASP A 276 -15.05 -7.35 1.43
N SER A 277 -14.44 -6.54 2.27
CA SER A 277 -14.71 -6.59 3.71
C SER A 277 -15.07 -5.24 4.31
N PHE A 278 -15.33 -4.22 3.48
CA PHE A 278 -15.61 -2.88 3.96
C PHE A 278 -16.63 -2.13 3.10
N ASP A 279 -17.62 -1.51 3.74
CA ASP A 279 -18.59 -0.63 3.10
C ASP A 279 -18.83 0.63 3.94
N PRO A 280 -18.36 1.80 3.48
CA PRO A 280 -18.47 3.03 4.23
C PRO A 280 -19.92 3.54 4.38
N GLU A 281 -20.86 3.02 3.58
CA GLU A 281 -22.26 3.44 3.56
C GLU A 281 -23.16 2.62 4.50
N ARG A 282 -22.64 1.50 5.02
CA ARG A 282 -23.37 0.67 6.00
C ARG A 282 -23.16 1.17 7.44
N ASN A 283 -24.10 0.85 8.32
CA ASN A 283 -23.92 1.05 9.76
C ASN A 283 -22.81 0.13 10.31
N GLU A 284 -22.92 -1.18 10.06
CA GLU A 284 -21.83 -2.13 10.27
C GLU A 284 -20.93 -2.11 9.05
N ARG A 285 -19.97 -1.17 9.04
CA ARG A 285 -19.10 -0.92 7.88
C ARG A 285 -18.18 -2.09 7.54
N TYR A 286 -17.74 -2.81 8.57
CA TYR A 286 -16.84 -3.96 8.42
C TYR A 286 -17.63 -5.26 8.23
N GLY A 287 -17.17 -6.10 7.31
CA GLY A 287 -17.73 -7.42 7.06
C GLY A 287 -18.19 -7.66 5.62
N PHE A 288 -18.88 -8.76 5.41
CA PHE A 288 -19.16 -9.35 4.11
C PHE A 288 -20.63 -9.18 3.72
N ASP A 289 -20.89 -8.89 2.45
CA ASP A 289 -22.25 -8.77 1.95
C ASP A 289 -22.97 -10.14 1.86
N GLU A 290 -24.28 -10.15 2.01
CA GLU A 290 -25.09 -11.36 1.82
C GLU A 290 -24.92 -11.92 0.40
N GLN A 291 -24.89 -11.06 -0.61
CA GLN A 291 -24.69 -11.48 -2.01
C GLN A 291 -23.29 -12.07 -2.22
N GLU A 292 -22.30 -11.53 -1.55
CA GLU A 292 -20.95 -12.07 -1.56
C GLU A 292 -20.88 -13.46 -0.93
N ILE A 293 -21.57 -13.68 0.20
CA ILE A 293 -21.68 -15.00 0.83
C ILE A 293 -22.37 -16.02 -0.08
N ILE A 294 -23.44 -15.61 -0.74
CA ILE A 294 -24.14 -16.46 -1.73
C ILE A 294 -23.19 -16.83 -2.87
N TRP A 295 -22.45 -15.84 -3.38
CA TRP A 295 -21.44 -16.02 -4.43
C TRP A 295 -20.30 -16.95 -3.95
N LEU A 296 -19.76 -16.71 -2.74
CA LEU A 296 -18.71 -17.54 -2.14
C LEU A 296 -19.13 -19.03 -2.11
N ARG A 297 -20.32 -19.32 -1.59
CA ARG A 297 -20.87 -20.68 -1.57
C ARG A 297 -20.99 -21.31 -2.97
N LYS A 298 -21.33 -20.50 -3.98
CA LYS A 298 -21.40 -20.93 -5.37
C LYS A 298 -20.02 -21.23 -5.95
N VAL A 299 -19.04 -20.37 -5.70
CA VAL A 299 -17.65 -20.54 -6.14
C VAL A 299 -17.03 -21.79 -5.51
N LEU A 300 -17.21 -21.97 -4.21
CA LEU A 300 -16.72 -23.15 -3.50
C LEU A 300 -17.31 -24.46 -4.07
N ARG A 301 -18.62 -24.50 -4.33
CA ARG A 301 -19.27 -25.67 -4.95
C ARG A 301 -18.71 -26.01 -6.33
N LYS A 302 -18.33 -24.97 -7.10
CA LYS A 302 -17.76 -25.11 -8.45
C LYS A 302 -16.26 -25.34 -8.46
N THR A 303 -15.59 -25.38 -7.30
CA THR A 303 -14.15 -25.64 -7.22
C THR A 303 -13.84 -27.03 -7.77
N PRO A 304 -12.93 -27.16 -8.75
CA PRO A 304 -12.59 -28.44 -9.34
C PRO A 304 -12.02 -29.42 -8.29
N LYS A 305 -12.13 -30.72 -8.58
CA LYS A 305 -11.58 -31.76 -7.70
C LYS A 305 -10.06 -31.63 -7.61
N GLY A 306 -9.53 -31.66 -6.40
CA GLY A 306 -8.09 -31.61 -6.13
C GLY A 306 -7.51 -30.21 -6.04
N TYR A 307 -8.33 -29.17 -6.24
CA TYR A 307 -7.89 -27.80 -6.03
C TYR A 307 -7.81 -27.50 -4.53
N LYS A 308 -6.77 -26.74 -4.16
CA LYS A 308 -6.65 -26.04 -2.89
C LYS A 308 -7.33 -24.68 -2.99
N VAL A 309 -7.89 -24.21 -1.90
CA VAL A 309 -8.57 -22.90 -1.81
C VAL A 309 -7.83 -22.05 -0.80
N LEU A 310 -7.38 -20.90 -1.21
CA LEU A 310 -6.79 -19.86 -0.38
C LEU A 310 -7.63 -18.60 -0.46
N VAL A 311 -8.03 -18.06 0.69
CA VAL A 311 -8.92 -16.90 0.77
C VAL A 311 -8.12 -15.67 1.21
N PHE A 312 -8.47 -14.54 0.65
CA PHE A 312 -7.88 -13.24 0.95
C PHE A 312 -8.97 -12.22 1.22
N SER A 313 -8.75 -11.36 2.19
CA SER A 313 -9.52 -10.14 2.45
C SER A 313 -8.61 -9.08 3.05
N HIS A 314 -9.04 -7.83 3.07
CA HIS A 314 -8.31 -6.82 3.84
C HIS A 314 -8.51 -7.05 5.34
N LEU A 315 -9.76 -7.21 5.77
CA LEU A 315 -10.12 -7.35 7.19
C LEU A 315 -10.06 -8.80 7.66
N THR A 316 -9.75 -8.99 8.94
CA THR A 316 -9.90 -10.28 9.63
C THR A 316 -11.34 -10.81 9.51
N PRO A 317 -11.54 -12.14 9.35
CA PRO A 317 -12.88 -12.71 9.45
C PRO A 317 -13.38 -12.91 10.88
N LEU A 318 -12.54 -12.67 11.91
CA LEU A 318 -12.91 -12.88 13.31
C LEU A 318 -13.35 -11.57 13.98
N PRO A 319 -14.60 -11.48 14.48
CA PRO A 319 -15.03 -10.38 15.33
C PRO A 319 -14.14 -10.28 16.58
N GLU A 320 -14.01 -9.06 17.10
CA GLU A 320 -13.27 -8.76 18.33
C GLU A 320 -11.77 -9.12 18.30
N ASN A 321 -11.27 -9.54 17.14
CA ASN A 321 -9.84 -9.87 16.98
C ASN A 321 -8.94 -8.63 16.99
N HIS A 322 -9.51 -7.44 16.78
CA HIS A 322 -8.80 -6.17 16.81
C HIS A 322 -9.71 -5.03 17.23
N VAL A 323 -9.15 -3.99 17.87
CA VAL A 323 -9.91 -2.81 18.32
C VAL A 323 -10.64 -2.07 17.19
N TRP A 324 -10.17 -2.22 15.94
CA TRP A 324 -10.81 -1.65 14.76
C TRP A 324 -11.81 -2.59 14.08
N SER A 325 -11.95 -3.81 14.58
CA SER A 325 -12.74 -4.89 13.96
C SER A 325 -13.60 -5.61 15.00
N THR A 326 -14.30 -4.84 15.84
CA THR A 326 -15.13 -5.37 16.92
C THR A 326 -16.33 -6.13 16.36
N ASP A 327 -17.05 -5.53 15.41
CA ASP A 327 -18.23 -6.10 14.78
C ASP A 327 -17.94 -6.37 13.29
N ILE A 328 -18.12 -7.60 12.87
CA ILE A 328 -17.91 -8.02 11.47
C ILE A 328 -19.17 -8.66 10.93
N LEU A 329 -19.89 -7.91 10.09
CA LEU A 329 -21.14 -8.36 9.48
C LEU A 329 -20.93 -9.67 8.70
N ASN A 330 -21.82 -10.65 8.91
CA ASN A 330 -21.82 -11.95 8.24
C ASN A 330 -20.53 -12.79 8.40
N SER A 331 -19.66 -12.45 9.35
CA SER A 331 -18.44 -13.21 9.65
C SER A 331 -18.70 -14.69 9.77
N SER A 332 -19.62 -15.09 10.66
CA SER A 332 -19.97 -16.49 10.86
C SER A 332 -20.50 -17.19 9.61
N LYS A 333 -21.23 -16.47 8.74
CA LYS A 333 -21.71 -17.04 7.48
C LYS A 333 -20.59 -17.31 6.49
N ALA A 334 -19.59 -16.42 6.42
CA ALA A 334 -18.40 -16.58 5.59
C ALA A 334 -17.56 -17.78 6.07
N MET A 335 -17.30 -17.83 7.39
CA MET A 335 -16.55 -18.92 8.02
C MET A 335 -17.24 -20.27 7.83
N HIS A 336 -18.56 -20.36 8.10
CA HIS A 336 -19.32 -21.58 7.88
C HIS A 336 -19.31 -22.05 6.42
N ALA A 337 -19.29 -21.13 5.45
CA ALA A 337 -19.21 -21.51 4.04
C ALA A 337 -17.92 -22.29 3.73
N LEU A 338 -16.79 -21.85 4.31
CA LEU A 338 -15.50 -22.52 4.15
C LEU A 338 -15.41 -23.82 4.96
N GLU A 339 -15.93 -23.83 6.19
CA GLU A 339 -15.96 -25.03 7.02
C GLU A 339 -16.81 -26.13 6.37
N ASP A 340 -17.98 -25.81 5.85
CA ASP A 340 -18.85 -26.78 5.16
C ASP A 340 -18.19 -27.33 3.89
N PHE A 341 -17.40 -26.51 3.22
CA PHE A 341 -16.63 -26.96 2.06
C PHE A 341 -15.44 -27.84 2.51
N SER A 342 -14.71 -27.46 3.54
CA SER A 342 -13.57 -28.20 4.09
C SER A 342 -14.00 -29.59 4.61
N LYS A 343 -15.16 -29.68 5.30
CA LYS A 343 -15.72 -30.96 5.73
C LYS A 343 -16.04 -31.91 4.57
N LYS A 344 -16.53 -31.37 3.44
CA LYS A 344 -16.86 -32.16 2.25
C LYS A 344 -15.64 -32.54 1.43
N LYS A 345 -14.64 -31.68 1.40
CA LYS A 345 -13.39 -31.84 0.65
C LYS A 345 -12.22 -31.61 1.60
N LYS A 346 -11.88 -32.64 2.36
CA LYS A 346 -10.87 -32.62 3.41
C LYS A 346 -9.57 -31.94 2.93
N ASN A 347 -9.03 -31.03 3.74
CA ASN A 347 -7.78 -30.28 3.49
C ASN A 347 -7.78 -29.48 2.17
N SER A 348 -8.93 -29.03 1.71
CA SER A 348 -9.00 -28.20 0.48
C SER A 348 -8.94 -26.72 0.75
N VAL A 349 -9.42 -26.23 1.91
CA VAL A 349 -9.15 -24.84 2.36
C VAL A 349 -7.82 -24.85 3.10
N ILE A 350 -6.84 -24.09 2.61
CA ILE A 350 -5.49 -24.08 3.14
C ILE A 350 -5.20 -22.84 4.00
N GLY A 351 -6.05 -21.84 3.96
CA GLY A 351 -5.92 -20.66 4.81
C GLY A 351 -6.79 -19.48 4.38
N TRP A 352 -6.84 -18.49 5.27
CA TRP A 352 -7.39 -17.17 5.02
C TRP A 352 -6.36 -16.11 5.45
N ILE A 353 -5.86 -15.31 4.51
CA ILE A 353 -4.83 -14.31 4.73
C ILE A 353 -5.46 -12.92 4.69
N TYR A 354 -5.10 -12.06 5.64
CA TYR A 354 -5.65 -10.71 5.78
C TYR A 354 -4.63 -9.69 6.30
N GLY A 355 -4.94 -8.40 6.14
CA GLY A 355 -4.20 -7.23 6.61
C GLY A 355 -4.87 -6.50 7.76
N HIS A 356 -4.98 -5.18 7.68
CA HIS A 356 -5.71 -4.27 8.57
C HIS A 356 -5.20 -4.18 10.02
N ASN A 357 -4.79 -5.28 10.62
CA ASN A 357 -4.37 -5.34 12.02
C ASN A 357 -2.96 -4.76 12.25
N HIS A 358 -2.20 -4.52 11.19
CA HIS A 358 -0.80 -4.07 11.22
C HIS A 358 0.14 -4.90 12.12
N ALA A 359 -0.22 -6.14 12.37
CA ALA A 359 0.52 -7.06 13.24
C ALA A 359 0.50 -8.48 12.68
N ASP A 360 1.57 -9.24 12.90
CA ASP A 360 1.63 -10.64 12.52
C ASP A 360 0.86 -11.50 13.52
N GLN A 361 0.00 -12.36 13.00
CA GLN A 361 -0.72 -13.34 13.81
C GLN A 361 -1.07 -14.56 12.97
N VAL A 362 -0.93 -15.74 13.55
CA VAL A 362 -1.42 -16.99 12.97
C VAL A 362 -2.34 -17.65 13.98
N ILE A 363 -3.61 -17.75 13.62
CA ILE A 363 -4.63 -18.36 14.47
C ILE A 363 -4.98 -19.73 13.88
N SER A 364 -4.81 -20.79 14.64
CA SER A 364 -5.32 -22.10 14.29
C SER A 364 -6.85 -22.09 14.46
N TYR A 365 -7.57 -22.04 13.34
CA TYR A 365 -9.01 -22.03 13.38
C TYR A 365 -9.57 -23.30 12.76
N ARG A 366 -10.07 -24.20 13.60
CA ARG A 366 -10.68 -25.48 13.18
C ARG A 366 -9.87 -26.21 12.08
N ASP A 367 -10.35 -26.18 10.82
CA ASP A 367 -9.78 -26.95 9.70
C ASP A 367 -8.79 -26.16 8.85
N PHE A 368 -8.58 -24.84 9.10
CA PHE A 368 -7.66 -23.98 8.34
C PHE A 368 -7.17 -22.80 9.17
N PRO A 369 -5.97 -22.29 8.90
CA PRO A 369 -5.41 -21.15 9.62
C PRO A 369 -5.98 -19.81 9.11
N LEU A 370 -6.01 -18.83 10.02
CA LEU A 370 -6.25 -17.42 9.75
C LEU A 370 -4.93 -16.68 9.97
N ILE A 371 -4.49 -15.90 8.97
CA ILE A 371 -3.12 -15.39 8.93
C ILE A 371 -3.15 -13.87 8.70
N SER A 372 -2.74 -13.10 9.70
CA SER A 372 -2.43 -11.68 9.57
C SER A 372 -0.95 -11.50 9.23
N ILE A 373 -0.63 -10.62 8.28
CA ILE A 373 0.73 -10.49 7.72
C ILE A 373 1.49 -9.22 8.12
N GLY A 374 0.96 -8.43 9.05
CA GLY A 374 1.57 -7.16 9.43
C GLY A 374 1.24 -6.04 8.43
N CYS A 375 2.12 -5.04 8.28
CA CYS A 375 1.90 -3.92 7.36
C CYS A 375 3.20 -3.44 6.70
N CYS A 376 3.12 -2.96 5.46
CA CYS A 376 4.27 -2.34 4.77
C CYS A 376 4.63 -0.96 5.34
N LYS A 377 3.64 -0.22 5.84
CA LYS A 377 3.89 1.08 6.49
C LYS A 377 4.90 0.95 7.61
N LEU A 378 5.88 1.86 7.66
CA LEU A 378 6.87 1.90 8.73
C LEU A 378 6.27 2.45 10.02
N GLU A 379 5.68 1.58 10.79
CA GLU A 379 5.06 1.91 12.09
C GLU A 379 5.12 0.76 13.07
N ALA A 380 4.79 1.04 14.34
CA ALA A 380 4.70 0.06 15.39
C ALA A 380 3.48 0.36 16.28
N PHE A 381 2.42 -0.44 16.15
CA PHE A 381 1.20 -0.36 16.97
C PHE A 381 1.24 -1.39 18.10
N ASN A 382 2.09 -1.15 19.10
CA ASN A 382 2.22 -2.09 20.21
C ASN A 382 0.99 -2.08 21.16
N GLU A 383 0.27 -0.96 21.23
CA GLU A 383 -0.83 -0.76 22.19
C GLU A 383 -2.18 -1.29 21.69
N HIS A 384 -2.34 -1.47 20.38
CA HIS A 384 -3.60 -1.81 19.74
C HIS A 384 -3.58 -3.13 18.96
N LYS A 385 -2.56 -3.94 19.14
CA LYS A 385 -2.47 -5.23 18.46
C LYS A 385 -3.44 -6.25 19.07
N PRO A 386 -3.90 -7.24 18.29
CA PRO A 386 -4.63 -8.38 18.82
C PRO A 386 -3.82 -9.13 19.88
N GLU A 387 -4.51 -9.82 20.79
CA GLU A 387 -3.86 -10.75 21.71
C GLU A 387 -3.07 -11.79 20.91
N ASP A 388 -1.87 -12.12 21.37
CA ASP A 388 -0.93 -13.04 20.71
C ASP A 388 -0.36 -12.57 19.36
N ALA A 389 -0.78 -11.41 18.84
CA ALA A 389 -0.16 -10.84 17.65
C ALA A 389 1.21 -10.22 17.96
N VAL A 390 2.10 -10.25 16.96
CA VAL A 390 3.45 -9.72 17.08
C VAL A 390 3.59 -8.45 16.26
N THR A 391 4.12 -7.41 16.88
CA THR A 391 4.54 -6.19 16.22
C THR A 391 6.06 -6.05 16.38
N TYR A 392 6.75 -5.93 15.26
CA TYR A 392 8.21 -5.89 15.26
C TYR A 392 8.73 -4.47 15.37
N THR A 393 9.86 -4.29 16.06
CA THR A 393 10.60 -3.03 16.04
C THR A 393 11.23 -2.86 14.66
N ARG A 394 10.97 -1.70 14.06
CA ARG A 394 11.43 -1.36 12.72
C ARG A 394 12.29 -0.11 12.76
N LYS A 395 13.34 -0.08 11.93
CA LYS A 395 14.26 1.05 11.87
C LYS A 395 14.53 1.44 10.42
N LYS A 396 14.24 2.69 10.07
CA LYS A 396 14.50 3.26 8.75
C LYS A 396 15.98 3.12 8.37
N GLY A 397 16.26 2.80 7.13
CA GLY A 397 17.62 2.64 6.61
C GLY A 397 18.33 1.35 7.03
N THR A 398 17.60 0.35 7.53
CA THR A 398 18.14 -0.95 7.93
C THR A 398 17.32 -2.09 7.33
N GLY A 399 17.82 -3.33 7.42
CA GLY A 399 17.10 -4.53 6.98
C GLY A 399 15.74 -4.70 7.67
N THR A 400 15.50 -4.09 8.83
CA THR A 400 14.21 -4.13 9.53
C THR A 400 13.23 -3.03 9.10
N GLN A 401 13.56 -2.21 8.12
CA GLN A 401 12.68 -1.16 7.63
C GLN A 401 11.43 -1.74 6.97
N GLU A 402 11.60 -2.71 6.11
CA GLU A 402 10.53 -3.34 5.35
C GLU A 402 9.78 -4.39 6.16
N LEU A 403 8.56 -4.70 5.75
CA LEU A 403 7.76 -5.81 6.25
C LEU A 403 6.75 -6.24 5.21
N TRP A 404 7.09 -7.29 4.47
CA TRP A 404 6.23 -7.98 3.52
C TRP A 404 6.72 -9.43 3.35
N ASP A 405 5.97 -10.29 2.69
CA ASP A 405 6.27 -11.71 2.62
C ASP A 405 6.40 -12.22 1.18
N ILE A 406 7.21 -13.24 0.99
CA ILE A 406 7.11 -14.15 -0.16
C ILE A 406 6.23 -15.30 0.29
N LEU A 407 5.08 -15.47 -0.37
CA LEU A 407 4.17 -16.58 -0.13
C LEU A 407 4.50 -17.71 -1.11
N LEU A 408 4.91 -18.87 -0.57
CA LEU A 408 5.02 -20.12 -1.33
C LEU A 408 3.83 -21.00 -0.96
N VAL A 409 3.10 -21.47 -1.97
CA VAL A 409 1.99 -22.41 -1.79
C VAL A 409 2.39 -23.74 -2.40
N HIS A 410 2.54 -24.75 -1.56
CA HIS A 410 2.98 -26.08 -1.96
C HIS A 410 1.83 -26.94 -2.48
N SER A 411 2.15 -27.93 -3.29
CA SER A 411 1.15 -28.84 -3.89
C SER A 411 0.37 -29.66 -2.86
N ASP A 412 0.95 -29.93 -1.69
CA ASP A 412 0.27 -30.59 -0.57
C ASP A 412 -0.70 -29.69 0.20
N GLY A 413 -0.60 -28.37 -0.01
CA GLY A 413 -1.43 -27.35 0.62
C GLY A 413 -0.77 -26.67 1.83
N SER A 414 0.43 -27.08 2.21
CA SER A 414 1.23 -26.30 3.15
C SER A 414 1.72 -25.01 2.50
N MET A 415 2.07 -24.02 3.31
CA MET A 415 2.55 -22.71 2.85
C MET A 415 3.75 -22.27 3.65
N ASP A 416 4.67 -21.59 2.99
CA ASP A 416 5.74 -20.83 3.64
C ASP A 416 5.56 -19.34 3.35
N LEU A 417 5.58 -18.51 4.40
CA LEU A 417 5.65 -17.07 4.31
C LEU A 417 7.07 -16.67 4.70
N ILE A 418 7.88 -16.31 3.73
CA ILE A 418 9.26 -15.89 3.93
C ILE A 418 9.32 -14.39 4.05
N ARG A 419 9.69 -13.90 5.21
CA ARG A 419 9.69 -12.50 5.56
C ARG A 419 10.82 -11.74 4.86
N PHE A 420 10.47 -10.63 4.22
CA PHE A 420 11.41 -9.59 3.87
C PHE A 420 11.37 -8.49 4.94
N GLY A 421 12.48 -8.26 5.60
CA GLY A 421 12.59 -7.21 6.61
C GLY A 421 12.33 -7.68 8.05
N ALA A 422 11.52 -6.88 8.77
CA ALA A 422 11.25 -7.15 10.18
C ALA A 422 10.35 -8.38 10.37
N GLY A 423 10.76 -9.28 11.22
CA GLY A 423 9.95 -10.44 11.59
C GLY A 423 10.62 -11.77 11.36
N LYS A 424 9.81 -12.82 11.27
CA LYS A 424 10.27 -14.20 11.10
C LYS A 424 9.52 -14.89 9.97
N ASP A 425 10.17 -15.85 9.35
CA ASP A 425 9.53 -16.79 8.43
C ASP A 425 8.47 -17.61 9.19
N ARG A 426 7.41 -18.00 8.49
CA ARG A 426 6.31 -18.79 9.06
C ARG A 426 6.00 -19.95 8.15
N HIS A 427 6.00 -21.15 8.72
CA HIS A 427 5.56 -22.37 8.06
C HIS A 427 4.15 -22.72 8.50
N ILE A 428 3.26 -22.95 7.56
CA ILE A 428 1.83 -23.27 7.76
C ILE A 428 1.60 -24.66 7.16
N ALA A 429 1.39 -25.64 8.04
CA ALA A 429 1.23 -27.05 7.68
C ALA A 429 -0.22 -27.43 7.34
#